data_e7f2e57a5dcf49bb3850ed80eb0bcdbd
#
_entry.id   e7f2e57a5dcf49bb3850ed80eb0bcdbd
#
_cell.length_a   1.000
_cell.length_b   1.000
_cell.length_c   1.000
_cell.angle_alpha   90.00
_cell.angle_beta   90.00
_cell.angle_gamma   90.00
#
_symmetry.space_group_name_H-M   'P 1'
#
loop_
_entity.id
_entity.type
_entity.pdbx_description
1 polymer ?
#
loop_
_entity_poly.entity_id
_entity_poly.type
_entity_poly.pdbx_seq_one_letter_code
_entity_poly.pdbx_strand_id
1 'polypeptide(L)'
;MQEFDKDLRSIQEARDLAAKAFAAWKVWSHASQEQVDRVCAAMSVAALAASERLGTMAHEETGYGFSEHKKLKNEFAARNVWESIKDEKTVGVVHYDPAKRIYDIAWPVGVIAGLTPSTNPTSTVIYKILISVKARDAIVIAPHPSAAKCSYEAAKIMGQAAEANGAPPGLIACMQNISLQGTQELMRHKYVALILATGGTPMVKAAHSTGKPAYGVGPGNVPAYVDRSADIDKAAKYIVASKAFDNSTICASEQAVVADKPIAGRLTQLMQQAGAYFTSEHETHLLRNLLFHPDGSMNTAVVGKPATYVAALAGFDIPQGTRVLVTRLKKTGREEPLSREKLTTTLAWYEEDGWEAGCERCIQLIQFGGRGHSLIIHATDPDVIMAFGLEKPVFRIVVNAMGTLGAIGLTTGVIPSLTLGAGGVGGSITGDNVTTHHLYNIKRLAYELSAPPAAVLVPGQPDPGPSVKEIEQTVRSVVEEILNLR
;
A
#
# COMPACT_ATOMS: atom_id res chain seq x y z
N MET A 1 -34.62 28.70 4.30
CA MET A 1 -34.18 27.50 3.59
C MET A 1 -33.96 26.41 4.62
N GLN A 2 -34.64 25.28 4.49
CA GLN A 2 -34.42 24.12 5.37
C GLN A 2 -32.97 23.66 5.18
N GLU A 3 -32.19 23.64 6.26
CA GLU A 3 -30.79 23.20 6.21
C GLU A 3 -30.81 21.69 6.04
N PHE A 4 -30.34 21.20 4.86
CA PHE A 4 -30.22 19.78 4.61
C PHE A 4 -29.25 19.14 5.60
N ASP A 5 -29.60 17.96 6.10
CA ASP A 5 -28.75 17.13 6.94
C ASP A 5 -27.39 16.93 6.28
N LYS A 6 -26.32 16.90 7.09
CA LYS A 6 -24.94 16.71 6.64
C LYS A 6 -24.80 15.46 5.78
N ASP A 7 -25.47 14.37 6.15
CA ASP A 7 -25.40 13.11 5.40
C ASP A 7 -26.05 13.21 4.02
N LEU A 8 -27.19 13.90 3.92
CA LEU A 8 -27.86 14.13 2.63
C LEU A 8 -27.01 15.01 1.70
N ARG A 9 -26.32 16.03 2.22
CA ARG A 9 -25.38 16.85 1.45
C ARG A 9 -24.22 16.01 0.94
N SER A 10 -23.65 15.16 1.80
CA SER A 10 -22.53 14.27 1.46
C SER A 10 -22.92 13.26 0.38
N ILE A 11 -24.11 12.65 0.50
CA ILE A 11 -24.66 11.72 -0.50
C ILE A 11 -24.86 12.42 -1.85
N GLN A 12 -25.47 13.62 -1.84
CA GLN A 12 -25.69 14.36 -3.09
C GLN A 12 -24.39 14.78 -3.75
N GLU A 13 -23.40 15.28 -2.96
CA GLU A 13 -22.07 15.60 -3.47
C GLU A 13 -21.38 14.39 -4.10
N ALA A 14 -21.43 13.21 -3.48
CA ALA A 14 -20.86 11.97 -4.01
C ALA A 14 -21.47 11.61 -5.37
N ARG A 15 -22.79 11.75 -5.53
CA ARG A 15 -23.51 11.51 -6.80
C ARG A 15 -23.11 12.50 -7.88
N ASP A 16 -23.06 13.78 -7.55
CA ASP A 16 -22.72 14.85 -8.50
C ASP A 16 -21.27 14.74 -8.97
N LEU A 17 -20.33 14.47 -8.05
CA LEU A 17 -18.92 14.29 -8.38
C LEU A 17 -18.69 13.03 -9.21
N ALA A 18 -19.34 11.90 -8.89
CA ALA A 18 -19.25 10.70 -9.69
C ALA A 18 -19.82 10.87 -11.12
N ALA A 19 -20.91 11.62 -11.26
CA ALA A 19 -21.50 11.92 -12.56
C ALA A 19 -20.60 12.83 -13.40
N LYS A 20 -20.02 13.88 -12.80
CA LYS A 20 -19.05 14.78 -13.43
C LYS A 20 -17.78 14.03 -13.85
N ALA A 21 -17.23 13.21 -12.96
CA ALA A 21 -16.05 12.39 -13.24
C ALA A 21 -16.31 11.41 -14.39
N PHE A 22 -17.49 10.80 -14.48
CA PHE A 22 -17.86 9.93 -15.59
C PHE A 22 -17.96 10.67 -16.91
N ALA A 23 -18.54 11.88 -16.94
CA ALA A 23 -18.60 12.71 -18.13
C ALA A 23 -17.20 13.10 -18.61
N ALA A 24 -16.31 13.50 -17.71
CA ALA A 24 -14.91 13.81 -17.98
C ALA A 24 -14.14 12.58 -18.47
N TRP A 25 -14.34 11.42 -17.84
CA TRP A 25 -13.71 10.17 -18.25
C TRP A 25 -14.06 9.77 -19.69
N LYS A 26 -15.29 9.96 -20.15
CA LYS A 26 -15.68 9.69 -21.54
C LYS A 26 -14.81 10.44 -22.53
N VAL A 27 -14.39 11.64 -22.21
CA VAL A 27 -13.47 12.43 -23.04
C VAL A 27 -12.03 11.93 -22.87
N TRP A 28 -11.59 11.80 -21.61
CA TRP A 28 -10.20 11.45 -21.25
C TRP A 28 -9.81 10.04 -21.69
N SER A 29 -10.74 9.09 -21.72
CA SER A 29 -10.48 7.72 -22.17
C SER A 29 -9.98 7.63 -23.62
N HIS A 30 -10.17 8.68 -24.42
CA HIS A 30 -9.69 8.82 -25.79
C HIS A 30 -8.40 9.64 -25.92
N ALA A 31 -7.81 10.10 -24.81
CA ALA A 31 -6.57 10.88 -24.84
C ALA A 31 -5.40 10.06 -25.43
N SER A 32 -4.54 10.74 -26.19
CA SER A 32 -3.31 10.15 -26.70
C SER A 32 -2.27 9.95 -25.56
N GLN A 33 -1.27 9.09 -25.80
CA GLN A 33 -0.17 8.91 -24.84
C GLN A 33 0.53 10.25 -24.52
N GLU A 34 0.79 11.06 -25.53
CA GLU A 34 1.42 12.37 -25.38
C GLU A 34 0.58 13.34 -24.53
N GLN A 35 -0.76 13.34 -24.70
CA GLN A 35 -1.65 14.14 -23.87
C GLN A 35 -1.61 13.68 -22.40
N VAL A 36 -1.67 12.36 -22.17
CA VAL A 36 -1.62 11.77 -20.84
C VAL A 36 -0.29 12.13 -20.16
N ASP A 37 0.83 11.94 -20.84
CA ASP A 37 2.17 12.18 -20.28
C ASP A 37 2.38 13.68 -19.97
N ARG A 38 1.96 14.58 -20.86
CA ARG A 38 2.00 16.02 -20.63
C ARG A 38 1.20 16.44 -19.39
N VAL A 39 -0.02 15.93 -19.24
CA VAL A 39 -0.88 16.25 -18.09
C VAL A 39 -0.27 15.70 -16.80
N CYS A 40 0.19 14.46 -16.79
CA CYS A 40 0.81 13.85 -15.61
C CYS A 40 2.11 14.54 -15.19
N ALA A 41 2.96 14.94 -16.15
CA ALA A 41 4.16 15.72 -15.89
C ALA A 41 3.83 17.07 -15.23
N ALA A 42 2.83 17.79 -15.74
CA ALA A 42 2.39 19.06 -15.18
C ALA A 42 1.85 18.91 -13.75
N MET A 43 1.06 17.87 -13.49
CA MET A 43 0.57 17.54 -12.15
C MET A 43 1.71 17.24 -11.18
N SER A 44 2.70 16.45 -11.61
CA SER A 44 3.90 16.14 -10.81
C SER A 44 4.64 17.43 -10.40
N VAL A 45 4.89 18.32 -11.34
CA VAL A 45 5.55 19.61 -11.09
C VAL A 45 4.74 20.46 -10.10
N ALA A 46 3.43 20.59 -10.29
CA ALA A 46 2.56 21.39 -9.42
C ALA A 46 2.50 20.80 -7.98
N ALA A 47 2.38 19.50 -7.85
CA ALA A 47 2.38 18.81 -6.56
C ALA A 47 3.73 18.95 -5.84
N LEU A 48 4.84 18.84 -6.57
CA LEU A 48 6.19 19.01 -6.04
C LEU A 48 6.40 20.44 -5.49
N ALA A 49 5.99 21.44 -6.26
CA ALA A 49 6.07 22.85 -5.83
C ALA A 49 5.21 23.16 -4.59
N ALA A 50 4.12 22.42 -4.40
CA ALA A 50 3.22 22.59 -3.25
C ALA A 50 3.57 21.69 -2.05
N SER A 51 4.59 20.82 -2.15
CA SER A 51 4.86 19.74 -1.18
C SER A 51 5.05 20.23 0.25
N GLU A 52 5.74 21.34 0.45
CA GLU A 52 5.96 21.94 1.77
C GLU A 52 4.66 22.48 2.37
N ARG A 53 3.93 23.32 1.62
CA ARG A 53 2.65 23.88 2.06
C ARG A 53 1.64 22.78 2.38
N LEU A 54 1.51 21.79 1.54
CA LEU A 54 0.63 20.64 1.77
C LEU A 54 1.06 19.79 2.98
N GLY A 55 2.38 19.67 3.23
CA GLY A 55 2.93 18.98 4.41
C GLY A 55 2.55 19.71 5.70
N THR A 56 2.69 21.02 5.74
CA THR A 56 2.29 21.88 6.87
C THR A 56 0.79 21.77 7.11
N MET A 57 -0.05 21.95 6.08
CA MET A 57 -1.50 21.82 6.19
C MET A 57 -1.92 20.46 6.73
N ALA A 58 -1.30 19.38 6.27
CA ALA A 58 -1.62 18.03 6.73
C ALA A 58 -1.23 17.81 8.20
N HIS A 59 -0.10 18.37 8.64
CA HIS A 59 0.29 18.32 10.05
C HIS A 59 -0.67 19.13 10.94
N GLU A 60 -0.98 20.36 10.57
CA GLU A 60 -1.85 21.25 11.33
C GLU A 60 -3.28 20.70 11.44
N GLU A 61 -3.84 20.19 10.34
CA GLU A 61 -5.21 19.66 10.32
C GLU A 61 -5.35 18.36 11.10
N THR A 62 -4.39 17.45 10.99
CA THR A 62 -4.47 16.10 11.61
C THR A 62 -3.84 16.06 13.00
N GLY A 63 -2.91 16.94 13.29
CA GLY A 63 -2.07 16.89 14.48
C GLY A 63 -1.10 15.71 14.50
N TYR A 64 -0.84 15.05 13.35
CA TYR A 64 0.00 13.86 13.22
C TYR A 64 1.36 14.18 12.60
N GLY A 65 2.39 13.51 13.09
CA GLY A 65 3.73 13.52 12.52
C GLY A 65 4.44 14.88 12.55
N PHE A 66 5.21 15.16 11.50
CA PHE A 66 5.99 16.40 11.32
C PHE A 66 5.79 16.96 9.92
N SER A 67 5.72 18.29 9.81
CA SER A 67 5.58 18.99 8.52
C SER A 67 6.66 18.60 7.51
N GLU A 68 7.92 18.51 7.95
CA GLU A 68 9.07 18.14 7.11
C GLU A 68 8.98 16.69 6.58
N HIS A 69 8.53 15.77 7.41
CA HIS A 69 8.35 14.39 6.99
C HIS A 69 7.14 14.24 6.04
N LYS A 70 6.09 15.02 6.25
CA LYS A 70 4.94 15.06 5.33
C LYS A 70 5.32 15.72 4.00
N LYS A 71 6.16 16.76 4.01
CA LYS A 71 6.78 17.33 2.81
C LYS A 71 7.54 16.24 2.03
N LEU A 72 8.42 15.49 2.69
CA LEU A 72 9.17 14.41 2.05
C LEU A 72 8.26 13.35 1.42
N LYS A 73 7.15 12.98 2.09
CA LYS A 73 6.16 12.06 1.53
C LYS A 73 5.43 12.64 0.31
N ASN A 74 5.13 13.93 0.31
CA ASN A 74 4.54 14.62 -0.84
C ASN A 74 5.52 14.68 -2.02
N GLU A 75 6.79 15.00 -1.76
CA GLU A 75 7.86 15.00 -2.78
C GLU A 75 8.06 13.59 -3.36
N PHE A 76 8.06 12.55 -2.52
CA PHE A 76 8.09 11.16 -2.97
C PHE A 76 6.91 10.83 -3.89
N ALA A 77 5.69 11.18 -3.48
CA ALA A 77 4.49 10.92 -4.26
C ALA A 77 4.48 11.69 -5.59
N ALA A 78 4.97 12.93 -5.60
CA ALA A 78 5.01 13.76 -6.80
C ALA A 78 6.15 13.35 -7.76
N ARG A 79 7.37 13.12 -7.24
CA ARG A 79 8.56 12.87 -8.04
C ARG A 79 8.78 11.39 -8.33
N ASN A 80 8.94 10.56 -7.26
CA ASN A 80 9.36 9.17 -7.43
C ASN A 80 8.27 8.32 -8.07
N VAL A 81 7.00 8.57 -7.75
CA VAL A 81 5.90 7.88 -8.42
C VAL A 81 5.86 8.26 -9.90
N TRP A 82 5.95 9.57 -10.23
CA TRP A 82 5.99 10.00 -11.62
C TRP A 82 7.16 9.39 -12.40
N GLU A 83 8.37 9.47 -11.85
CA GLU A 83 9.57 8.88 -12.47
C GLU A 83 9.42 7.39 -12.75
N SER A 84 8.69 6.66 -11.90
CA SER A 84 8.49 5.22 -12.08
C SER A 84 7.46 4.86 -13.16
N ILE A 85 6.56 5.78 -13.51
CA ILE A 85 5.47 5.52 -14.47
C ILE A 85 5.54 6.38 -15.74
N LYS A 86 6.41 7.39 -15.81
CA LYS A 86 6.45 8.35 -16.94
C LYS A 86 6.63 7.67 -18.29
N ASP A 87 7.47 6.66 -18.36
CA ASP A 87 7.79 5.91 -19.59
C ASP A 87 6.85 4.70 -19.82
N GLU A 88 5.91 4.46 -18.90
CA GLU A 88 4.93 3.38 -19.02
C GLU A 88 3.94 3.70 -20.14
N LYS A 89 3.80 2.76 -21.09
CA LYS A 89 2.83 2.85 -22.16
C LYS A 89 1.45 2.41 -21.68
N THR A 90 0.52 3.34 -21.59
CA THR A 90 -0.84 3.12 -21.06
C THR A 90 -1.94 3.38 -22.09
N VAL A 91 -1.56 3.69 -23.34
CA VAL A 91 -2.50 4.05 -24.43
C VAL A 91 -2.26 3.17 -25.64
N GLY A 92 -3.34 2.64 -26.23
CA GLY A 92 -3.30 1.83 -27.43
C GLY A 92 -2.64 0.47 -27.22
N VAL A 93 -1.91 0.00 -28.23
CA VAL A 93 -1.18 -1.28 -28.17
C VAL A 93 0.03 -1.12 -27.23
N VAL A 94 0.04 -1.84 -26.13
CA VAL A 94 1.13 -1.82 -25.13
C VAL A 94 2.13 -2.95 -25.32
N HIS A 95 1.68 -4.07 -25.89
CA HIS A 95 2.53 -5.21 -26.21
C HIS A 95 2.01 -5.95 -27.46
N TYR A 96 2.92 -6.57 -28.22
CA TYR A 96 2.59 -7.47 -29.32
C TYR A 96 3.45 -8.74 -29.22
N ASP A 97 2.79 -9.88 -29.16
CA ASP A 97 3.42 -11.20 -29.21
C ASP A 97 3.32 -11.75 -30.64
N PRO A 98 4.40 -11.71 -31.43
CA PRO A 98 4.35 -12.18 -32.82
C PRO A 98 4.17 -13.69 -32.96
N ALA A 99 4.63 -14.49 -31.96
CA ALA A 99 4.50 -15.94 -32.00
C ALA A 99 3.04 -16.38 -31.78
N LYS A 100 2.33 -15.68 -30.90
CA LYS A 100 0.90 -15.92 -30.64
C LYS A 100 -0.02 -15.05 -31.48
N ARG A 101 0.52 -14.11 -32.25
CA ARG A 101 -0.23 -13.11 -33.05
C ARG A 101 -1.28 -12.39 -32.20
N ILE A 102 -0.90 -11.95 -30.97
CA ILE A 102 -1.76 -11.27 -30.01
C ILE A 102 -1.28 -9.84 -29.82
N TYR A 103 -2.19 -8.88 -29.95
CA TYR A 103 -1.98 -7.50 -29.50
C TYR A 103 -2.62 -7.31 -28.14
N ASP A 104 -1.86 -6.81 -27.17
CA ASP A 104 -2.36 -6.36 -25.88
C ASP A 104 -2.61 -4.85 -25.96
N ILE A 105 -3.85 -4.44 -25.67
CA ILE A 105 -4.31 -3.06 -25.77
C ILE A 105 -4.75 -2.59 -24.38
N ALA A 106 -4.17 -1.50 -23.89
CA ALA A 106 -4.56 -0.89 -22.62
C ALA A 106 -5.96 -0.29 -22.72
N TRP A 107 -6.84 -0.67 -21.78
CA TRP A 107 -8.20 -0.17 -21.68
C TRP A 107 -8.49 0.36 -20.27
N PRO A 108 -8.76 1.68 -20.09
CA PRO A 108 -8.98 2.28 -18.78
C PRO A 108 -10.17 1.63 -18.06
N VAL A 109 -10.11 1.55 -16.73
CA VAL A 109 -11.21 0.96 -15.95
C VAL A 109 -12.41 1.88 -15.82
N GLY A 110 -12.21 3.20 -15.75
CA GLY A 110 -13.30 4.16 -15.66
C GLY A 110 -13.15 5.20 -14.56
N VAL A 111 -14.18 5.36 -13.71
CA VAL A 111 -14.11 6.25 -12.55
C VAL A 111 -13.65 5.48 -11.34
N ILE A 112 -12.63 6.00 -10.67
CA ILE A 112 -12.04 5.43 -9.46
C ILE A 112 -12.56 6.18 -8.23
N ALA A 113 -13.01 5.44 -7.21
CA ALA A 113 -13.22 5.99 -5.88
C ALA A 113 -11.93 5.84 -5.06
N GLY A 114 -11.26 6.95 -4.77
CA GLY A 114 -9.99 6.99 -4.04
C GLY A 114 -10.18 7.33 -2.57
N LEU A 115 -10.15 6.35 -1.66
CA LEU A 115 -10.26 6.57 -0.24
C LEU A 115 -8.89 6.81 0.37
N THR A 116 -8.71 7.92 1.11
CA THR A 116 -7.41 8.32 1.67
C THR A 116 -7.42 8.40 3.18
N PRO A 117 -6.34 7.96 3.86
CA PRO A 117 -6.24 7.96 5.31
C PRO A 117 -5.88 9.34 5.87
N SER A 118 -6.06 9.53 7.17
CA SER A 118 -5.58 10.74 7.88
C SER A 118 -4.07 10.75 8.15
N THR A 119 -3.42 9.59 8.12
CA THR A 119 -1.99 9.44 8.42
C THR A 119 -1.08 10.00 7.32
N ASN A 120 -1.48 9.80 6.06
CA ASN A 120 -0.71 10.22 4.87
C ASN A 120 -1.65 10.90 3.83
N PRO A 121 -2.40 11.95 4.22
CA PRO A 121 -3.52 12.41 3.41
C PRO A 121 -3.08 12.97 2.06
N THR A 122 -2.26 14.00 2.05
CA THR A 122 -1.84 14.73 0.84
C THR A 122 -1.00 13.87 -0.11
N SER A 123 -0.04 13.14 0.42
CA SER A 123 0.81 12.25 -0.40
C SER A 123 0.02 11.10 -1.04
N THR A 124 -0.97 10.54 -0.32
CA THR A 124 -1.85 9.50 -0.89
C THR A 124 -2.76 10.06 -1.97
N VAL A 125 -3.26 11.30 -1.82
CA VAL A 125 -4.02 12.00 -2.86
C VAL A 125 -3.18 12.20 -4.11
N ILE A 126 -1.97 12.77 -3.97
CA ILE A 126 -1.04 13.02 -5.09
C ILE A 126 -0.76 11.71 -5.84
N TYR A 127 -0.36 10.67 -5.12
CA TYR A 127 -0.06 9.37 -5.70
C TYR A 127 -1.25 8.77 -6.45
N LYS A 128 -2.43 8.71 -5.80
CA LYS A 128 -3.62 8.10 -6.42
C LYS A 128 -4.08 8.83 -7.67
N ILE A 129 -4.01 10.14 -7.68
CA ILE A 129 -4.36 10.95 -8.84
C ILE A 129 -3.38 10.67 -9.99
N LEU A 130 -2.06 10.67 -9.73
CA LEU A 130 -1.06 10.42 -10.77
C LEU A 130 -1.26 9.07 -11.46
N ILE A 131 -1.38 7.98 -10.70
CA ILE A 131 -1.54 6.65 -11.29
C ILE A 131 -2.87 6.47 -12.01
N SER A 132 -3.95 7.12 -11.53
CA SER A 132 -5.27 7.06 -12.16
C SER A 132 -5.31 7.82 -13.49
N VAL A 133 -4.83 9.05 -13.51
CA VAL A 133 -4.82 9.88 -14.71
C VAL A 133 -3.88 9.31 -15.78
N LYS A 134 -2.73 8.74 -15.36
CA LYS A 134 -1.81 8.03 -16.26
C LYS A 134 -2.47 6.81 -16.91
N ALA A 135 -3.34 6.09 -16.20
CA ALA A 135 -4.15 4.99 -16.73
C ALA A 135 -5.34 5.44 -17.60
N ARG A 136 -5.56 6.73 -17.77
CA ARG A 136 -6.72 7.38 -18.42
C ARG A 136 -8.04 7.21 -17.67
N ASP A 137 -7.97 7.09 -16.35
CA ASP A 137 -9.14 7.04 -15.48
C ASP A 137 -9.45 8.41 -14.88
N ALA A 138 -10.72 8.63 -14.54
CA ALA A 138 -11.13 9.71 -13.66
C ALA A 138 -11.07 9.25 -12.20
N ILE A 139 -10.90 10.19 -11.28
CA ILE A 139 -10.85 9.86 -9.85
C ILE A 139 -11.66 10.83 -8.99
N VAL A 140 -12.43 10.27 -8.07
CA VAL A 140 -13.10 11.02 -6.99
C VAL A 140 -12.49 10.61 -5.66
N ILE A 141 -11.82 11.54 -5.00
CA ILE A 141 -11.21 11.34 -3.70
C ILE A 141 -12.27 11.47 -2.60
N ALA A 142 -12.32 10.48 -1.70
CA ALA A 142 -13.07 10.55 -0.44
C ALA A 142 -12.07 10.53 0.72
N PRO A 143 -11.71 11.68 1.29
CA PRO A 143 -10.71 11.78 2.34
C PRO A 143 -11.28 11.35 3.69
N HIS A 144 -10.38 11.04 4.63
CA HIS A 144 -10.75 10.90 6.03
C HIS A 144 -11.27 12.23 6.57
N PRO A 145 -12.33 12.27 7.40
CA PRO A 145 -12.92 13.53 7.90
C PRO A 145 -11.92 14.47 8.57
N SER A 146 -10.93 13.95 9.31
CA SER A 146 -9.88 14.73 9.98
C SER A 146 -8.75 15.22 9.07
N ALA A 147 -8.85 14.99 7.75
CA ALA A 147 -7.86 15.42 6.76
C ALA A 147 -8.54 15.91 5.47
N ALA A 148 -9.77 16.41 5.58
CA ALA A 148 -10.59 16.79 4.44
C ALA A 148 -10.04 18.01 3.71
N LYS A 149 -9.58 19.03 4.43
CA LYS A 149 -9.11 20.31 3.86
C LYS A 149 -7.78 20.15 3.12
N CYS A 150 -6.79 19.51 3.74
CA CYS A 150 -5.49 19.30 3.11
C CYS A 150 -5.59 18.34 1.90
N SER A 151 -6.44 17.31 1.99
CA SER A 151 -6.71 16.40 0.87
C SER A 151 -7.40 17.10 -0.29
N TYR A 152 -8.39 17.94 -0.01
CA TYR A 152 -9.07 18.75 -1.03
C TYR A 152 -8.11 19.71 -1.71
N GLU A 153 -7.24 20.40 -0.95
CA GLU A 153 -6.26 21.33 -1.51
C GLU A 153 -5.26 20.60 -2.42
N ALA A 154 -4.78 19.42 -2.02
CA ALA A 154 -3.92 18.60 -2.87
C ALA A 154 -4.62 18.21 -4.18
N ALA A 155 -5.86 17.72 -4.11
CA ALA A 155 -6.63 17.35 -5.30
C ALA A 155 -6.93 18.57 -6.20
N LYS A 156 -7.21 19.73 -5.61
CA LYS A 156 -7.44 20.99 -6.34
C LYS A 156 -6.21 21.43 -7.13
N ILE A 157 -5.03 21.40 -6.51
CA ILE A 157 -3.76 21.77 -7.19
C ILE A 157 -3.52 20.84 -8.39
N MET A 158 -3.69 19.53 -8.19
CA MET A 158 -3.53 18.54 -9.23
C MET A 158 -4.56 18.73 -10.36
N GLY A 159 -5.84 18.97 -10.00
CA GLY A 159 -6.92 19.22 -10.96
C GLY A 159 -6.67 20.47 -11.80
N GLN A 160 -6.29 21.58 -11.19
CA GLN A 160 -5.96 22.82 -11.89
C GLN A 160 -4.77 22.64 -12.85
N ALA A 161 -3.73 21.94 -12.44
CA ALA A 161 -2.59 21.63 -13.30
C ALA A 161 -2.99 20.73 -14.48
N ALA A 162 -3.85 19.74 -14.23
CA ALA A 162 -4.37 18.85 -15.27
C ALA A 162 -5.22 19.60 -16.31
N GLU A 163 -6.17 20.41 -15.86
CA GLU A 163 -7.07 21.20 -16.72
C GLU A 163 -6.29 22.23 -17.54
N ALA A 164 -5.32 22.93 -16.95
CA ALA A 164 -4.45 23.86 -17.66
C ALA A 164 -3.59 23.19 -18.75
N ASN A 165 -3.42 21.88 -18.72
CA ASN A 165 -2.67 21.11 -19.71
C ASN A 165 -3.55 20.23 -20.62
N GLY A 166 -4.86 20.43 -20.61
CA GLY A 166 -5.80 19.83 -21.55
C GLY A 166 -6.59 18.63 -21.04
N ALA A 167 -6.57 18.36 -19.75
CA ALA A 167 -7.51 17.41 -19.16
C ALA A 167 -8.92 18.04 -19.07
N PRO A 168 -9.99 17.25 -19.26
CA PRO A 168 -11.34 17.77 -19.14
C PRO A 168 -11.69 18.14 -17.69
N PRO A 169 -12.46 19.21 -17.45
CA PRO A 169 -12.92 19.59 -16.12
C PRO A 169 -13.69 18.45 -15.43
N GLY A 170 -13.40 18.23 -14.15
CA GLY A 170 -14.02 17.18 -13.37
C GLY A 170 -13.39 15.80 -13.47
N LEU A 171 -12.29 15.64 -14.21
CA LEU A 171 -11.51 14.40 -14.26
C LEU A 171 -10.98 14.01 -12.87
N ILE A 172 -10.60 15.00 -12.10
CA ILE A 172 -10.12 14.89 -10.73
C ILE A 172 -11.08 15.65 -9.82
N ALA A 173 -11.65 14.96 -8.84
CA ALA A 173 -12.58 15.54 -7.88
C ALA A 173 -12.26 15.05 -6.45
N CYS A 174 -12.70 15.83 -5.46
CA CYS A 174 -12.54 15.48 -4.06
C CYS A 174 -13.79 15.94 -3.28
N MET A 175 -14.33 15.05 -2.48
CA MET A 175 -15.46 15.36 -1.58
C MET A 175 -15.04 16.35 -0.50
N GLN A 176 -15.89 17.29 -0.19
CA GLN A 176 -15.73 18.28 0.89
C GLN A 176 -16.69 18.03 2.06
N ASN A 177 -17.91 17.59 1.76
CA ASN A 177 -18.89 17.18 2.76
C ASN A 177 -18.73 15.70 3.07
N ILE A 178 -17.87 15.39 4.06
CA ILE A 178 -17.53 14.00 4.36
C ILE A 178 -18.47 13.41 5.41
N SER A 179 -19.13 12.31 5.04
CA SER A 179 -19.86 11.43 5.97
C SER A 179 -19.63 9.96 5.59
N LEU A 180 -19.95 9.06 6.51
CA LEU A 180 -19.89 7.62 6.24
C LEU A 180 -20.84 7.25 5.10
N GLN A 181 -22.05 7.80 5.11
CA GLN A 181 -23.09 7.56 4.12
C GLN A 181 -22.69 8.07 2.74
N GLY A 182 -22.13 9.28 2.65
CA GLY A 182 -21.63 9.84 1.38
C GLY A 182 -20.47 9.05 0.82
N THR A 183 -19.54 8.59 1.66
CA THR A 183 -18.44 7.72 1.23
C THR A 183 -18.96 6.36 0.72
N GLN A 184 -19.95 5.77 1.41
CA GLN A 184 -20.60 4.52 0.97
C GLN A 184 -21.37 4.72 -0.35
N GLU A 185 -22.06 5.85 -0.51
CA GLU A 185 -22.73 6.19 -1.77
C GLU A 185 -21.73 6.28 -2.92
N LEU A 186 -20.60 6.97 -2.74
CA LEU A 186 -19.54 7.05 -3.75
C LEU A 186 -19.06 5.67 -4.13
N MET A 187 -18.69 4.82 -3.16
CA MET A 187 -18.18 3.49 -3.43
C MET A 187 -19.17 2.61 -4.20
N ARG A 188 -20.48 2.75 -3.94
CA ARG A 188 -21.53 1.97 -4.58
C ARG A 188 -22.08 2.62 -5.86
N HIS A 189 -21.70 3.85 -6.14
CA HIS A 189 -22.28 4.62 -7.25
C HIS A 189 -22.08 3.90 -8.59
N LYS A 190 -23.11 3.91 -9.45
CA LYS A 190 -23.14 3.14 -10.71
C LYS A 190 -21.99 3.48 -11.67
N TYR A 191 -21.47 4.71 -11.61
CA TYR A 191 -20.37 5.15 -12.48
C TYR A 191 -18.98 4.81 -11.92
N VAL A 192 -18.85 4.47 -10.64
CA VAL A 192 -17.57 4.02 -10.08
C VAL A 192 -17.30 2.60 -10.55
N ALA A 193 -16.15 2.40 -11.17
CA ALA A 193 -15.72 1.11 -11.71
C ALA A 193 -14.78 0.35 -10.77
N LEU A 194 -13.97 1.08 -9.98
CA LEU A 194 -12.94 0.52 -9.12
C LEU A 194 -12.76 1.37 -7.86
N ILE A 195 -12.43 0.74 -6.75
CA ILE A 195 -12.16 1.39 -5.47
C ILE A 195 -10.68 1.21 -5.10
N LEU A 196 -9.99 2.33 -4.82
CA LEU A 196 -8.65 2.33 -4.23
C LEU A 196 -8.77 2.72 -2.74
N ALA A 197 -8.83 1.72 -1.84
CA ALA A 197 -9.03 1.94 -0.42
C ALA A 197 -7.71 1.79 0.36
N THR A 198 -7.22 2.90 0.92
CA THR A 198 -6.10 2.90 1.86
C THR A 198 -6.60 3.42 3.20
N GLY A 199 -6.59 2.57 4.23
CA GLY A 199 -7.13 2.94 5.53
C GLY A 199 -7.26 1.77 6.50
N GLY A 200 -7.96 1.98 7.61
CA GLY A 200 -8.17 0.95 8.63
C GLY A 200 -9.07 -0.22 8.13
N THR A 201 -8.99 -1.34 8.84
CA THR A 201 -9.74 -2.57 8.51
C THR A 201 -11.24 -2.37 8.24
N PRO A 202 -11.99 -1.52 8.98
CA PRO A 202 -13.41 -1.29 8.68
C PRO A 202 -13.65 -0.67 7.30
N MET A 203 -12.79 0.29 6.90
CA MET A 203 -12.86 0.95 5.59
C MET A 203 -12.60 -0.04 4.45
N VAL A 204 -11.56 -0.85 4.59
CA VAL A 204 -11.19 -1.88 3.60
C VAL A 204 -12.30 -2.92 3.46
N LYS A 205 -12.87 -3.40 4.58
CA LYS A 205 -14.02 -4.31 4.57
C LYS A 205 -15.24 -3.68 3.87
N ALA A 206 -15.53 -2.41 4.16
CA ALA A 206 -16.62 -1.70 3.50
C ALA A 206 -16.42 -1.61 1.98
N ALA A 207 -15.20 -1.32 1.52
CA ALA A 207 -14.86 -1.29 0.09
C ALA A 207 -15.11 -2.64 -0.58
N HIS A 208 -14.60 -3.73 -0.02
CA HIS A 208 -14.81 -5.09 -0.55
C HIS A 208 -16.28 -5.54 -0.52
N SER A 209 -17.08 -5.04 0.45
CA SER A 209 -18.51 -5.38 0.59
C SER A 209 -19.41 -4.67 -0.40
N THR A 210 -18.89 -3.81 -1.28
CA THR A 210 -19.70 -3.08 -2.28
C THR A 210 -20.09 -3.93 -3.49
N GLY A 211 -19.43 -5.07 -3.71
CA GLY A 211 -19.55 -5.87 -4.93
C GLY A 211 -18.77 -5.32 -6.12
N LYS A 212 -17.99 -4.23 -5.93
CA LYS A 212 -17.10 -3.66 -6.96
C LYS A 212 -15.66 -4.14 -6.79
N PRO A 213 -14.87 -4.18 -7.87
CA PRO A 213 -13.42 -4.38 -7.75
C PRO A 213 -12.81 -3.36 -6.80
N ALA A 214 -11.96 -3.83 -5.88
CA ALA A 214 -11.33 -2.97 -4.90
C ALA A 214 -9.88 -3.40 -4.60
N TYR A 215 -8.95 -2.47 -4.68
CA TYR A 215 -7.63 -2.59 -4.09
C TYR A 215 -7.69 -2.01 -2.67
N GLY A 216 -7.86 -2.89 -1.70
CA GLY A 216 -7.94 -2.55 -0.29
C GLY A 216 -6.65 -2.92 0.44
N VAL A 217 -6.08 -1.96 1.17
CA VAL A 217 -4.89 -2.18 2.00
C VAL A 217 -5.18 -1.75 3.41
N GLY A 218 -5.09 -2.72 4.32
CA GLY A 218 -5.30 -2.56 5.75
C GLY A 218 -4.02 -2.25 6.52
N PRO A 219 -4.07 -2.38 7.87
CA PRO A 219 -2.94 -2.13 8.76
C PRO A 219 -1.79 -3.11 8.54
N GLY A 220 -0.56 -2.67 8.87
CA GLY A 220 0.64 -3.47 8.82
C GLY A 220 1.24 -3.70 10.21
N ASN A 221 1.34 -4.95 10.67
CA ASN A 221 2.07 -5.29 11.89
C ASN A 221 3.47 -5.80 11.54
N VAL A 222 4.34 -4.87 11.17
CA VAL A 222 5.64 -5.15 10.54
C VAL A 222 6.70 -5.53 11.57
N PRO A 223 7.20 -6.79 11.60
CA PRO A 223 8.37 -7.14 12.39
C PRO A 223 9.67 -6.75 11.68
N ALA A 224 10.69 -6.38 12.44
CA ALA A 224 12.07 -6.23 12.01
C ALA A 224 12.92 -7.32 12.69
N TYR A 225 13.35 -8.32 11.95
CA TYR A 225 14.31 -9.32 12.44
C TYR A 225 15.74 -8.79 12.29
N VAL A 226 16.55 -8.93 13.32
CA VAL A 226 17.97 -8.57 13.30
C VAL A 226 18.79 -9.82 13.61
N ASP A 227 19.41 -10.35 12.56
CA ASP A 227 20.23 -11.55 12.60
C ASP A 227 21.62 -11.28 13.20
N ARG A 228 22.26 -12.32 13.76
CA ARG A 228 23.63 -12.25 14.28
C ARG A 228 24.67 -11.82 13.24
N SER A 229 24.40 -12.04 11.96
CA SER A 229 25.25 -11.61 10.83
C SER A 229 25.08 -10.13 10.46
N ALA A 230 24.11 -9.42 11.04
CA ALA A 230 23.77 -8.06 10.64
C ALA A 230 24.88 -7.04 10.94
N ASP A 231 24.93 -5.98 10.14
CA ASP A 231 25.54 -4.72 10.56
C ASP A 231 24.65 -4.08 11.62
N ILE A 232 25.00 -4.38 12.91
CA ILE A 232 24.17 -4.02 14.06
C ILE A 232 24.09 -2.50 14.24
N ASP A 233 25.17 -1.76 13.95
CA ASP A 233 25.20 -0.30 14.03
C ASP A 233 24.24 0.34 13.04
N LYS A 234 24.23 -0.14 11.80
CA LYS A 234 23.29 0.28 10.76
C LYS A 234 21.85 -0.10 11.11
N ALA A 235 21.64 -1.35 11.56
CA ALA A 235 20.31 -1.84 11.92
C ALA A 235 19.67 -0.99 13.04
N ALA A 236 20.42 -0.72 14.12
CA ALA A 236 19.95 0.12 15.23
C ALA A 236 19.52 1.51 14.77
N LYS A 237 20.36 2.19 13.99
CA LYS A 237 20.07 3.53 13.45
C LYS A 237 18.84 3.52 12.55
N TYR A 238 18.73 2.53 11.66
CA TYR A 238 17.64 2.46 10.69
C TYR A 238 16.31 2.13 11.35
N ILE A 239 16.26 1.20 12.28
CA ILE A 239 15.04 0.83 13.02
C ILE A 239 14.52 2.04 13.80
N VAL A 240 15.38 2.73 14.57
CA VAL A 240 14.97 3.91 15.35
C VAL A 240 14.54 5.06 14.43
N ALA A 241 15.29 5.33 13.36
CA ALA A 241 14.96 6.39 12.40
C ALA A 241 13.64 6.09 11.66
N SER A 242 13.44 4.85 11.23
CA SER A 242 12.24 4.39 10.54
C SER A 242 11.01 4.51 11.44
N LYS A 243 11.11 4.04 12.69
CA LYS A 243 10.00 4.13 13.66
C LYS A 243 9.66 5.57 14.03
N ALA A 244 10.66 6.42 14.16
CA ALA A 244 10.46 7.84 14.46
C ALA A 244 9.97 8.67 13.25
N PHE A 245 10.12 8.14 12.02
CA PHE A 245 9.73 8.85 10.81
C PHE A 245 8.23 9.17 10.82
N ASP A 246 7.92 10.45 10.74
CA ASP A 246 6.55 11.01 10.83
C ASP A 246 5.72 10.43 12.01
N ASN A 247 6.39 10.19 13.14
CA ASN A 247 5.83 9.56 14.33
C ASN A 247 5.12 8.23 14.04
N SER A 248 5.70 7.41 13.15
CA SER A 248 5.19 6.08 12.80
C SER A 248 3.84 6.06 12.08
N THR A 249 3.53 7.07 11.27
CA THR A 249 2.26 7.13 10.52
C THR A 249 2.29 6.40 9.18
N ILE A 250 3.40 5.78 8.77
CA ILE A 250 3.45 4.88 7.61
C ILE A 250 3.15 3.45 8.06
N CYS A 251 2.24 2.76 7.37
CA CYS A 251 1.82 1.38 7.68
C CYS A 251 2.95 0.34 7.57
N ALA A 252 4.04 0.65 6.85
CA ALA A 252 5.25 -0.17 6.75
C ALA A 252 6.28 0.13 7.86
N SER A 253 5.95 1.02 8.81
CA SER A 253 6.79 1.29 9.99
C SER A 253 6.92 0.04 10.85
N GLU A 254 8.11 -0.23 11.33
CA GLU A 254 8.40 -1.34 12.22
C GLU A 254 7.51 -1.27 13.48
N GLN A 255 6.88 -2.39 13.85
CA GLN A 255 6.03 -2.50 15.03
C GLN A 255 6.66 -3.32 16.13
N ALA A 256 7.58 -4.21 15.75
CA ALA A 256 8.34 -5.05 16.66
C ALA A 256 9.77 -5.25 16.14
N VAL A 257 10.71 -5.32 17.05
CA VAL A 257 12.07 -5.82 16.80
C VAL A 257 12.16 -7.24 17.35
N VAL A 258 12.64 -8.16 16.54
CA VAL A 258 12.99 -9.52 16.94
C VAL A 258 14.51 -9.64 16.79
N ALA A 259 15.23 -9.58 17.90
CA ALA A 259 16.68 -9.61 17.94
C ALA A 259 17.18 -11.04 18.14
N ASP A 260 18.18 -11.45 17.37
CA ASP A 260 18.92 -12.68 17.66
C ASP A 260 19.68 -12.52 18.99
N LYS A 261 19.52 -13.48 19.89
CA LYS A 261 19.95 -13.40 21.29
C LYS A 261 21.43 -13.03 21.49
N PRO A 262 22.40 -13.56 20.71
CA PRO A 262 23.81 -13.21 20.88
C PRO A 262 24.12 -11.72 20.70
N ILE A 263 23.32 -11.00 19.88
CA ILE A 263 23.54 -9.59 19.57
C ILE A 263 22.58 -8.64 20.31
N ALA A 264 21.57 -9.17 21.01
CA ALA A 264 20.48 -8.39 21.60
C ALA A 264 20.99 -7.30 22.57
N GLY A 265 21.99 -7.61 23.39
CA GLY A 265 22.60 -6.64 24.29
C GLY A 265 23.28 -5.48 23.58
N ARG A 266 24.07 -5.78 22.52
CA ARG A 266 24.73 -4.75 21.72
C ARG A 266 23.72 -3.90 20.91
N LEU A 267 22.74 -4.55 20.32
CA LEU A 267 21.67 -3.87 19.58
C LEU A 267 20.88 -2.92 20.50
N THR A 268 20.55 -3.36 21.73
CA THR A 268 19.89 -2.50 22.75
C THR A 268 20.70 -1.23 23.01
N GLN A 269 22.00 -1.34 23.27
CA GLN A 269 22.88 -0.20 23.52
C GLN A 269 22.92 0.77 22.35
N LEU A 270 23.05 0.27 21.13
CA LEU A 270 23.10 1.09 19.91
C LEU A 270 21.76 1.77 19.60
N MET A 271 20.64 1.08 19.84
CA MET A 271 19.33 1.70 19.72
C MET A 271 19.12 2.81 20.77
N GLN A 272 19.61 2.64 22.01
CA GLN A 272 19.59 3.71 23.01
C GLN A 272 20.41 4.92 22.58
N GLN A 273 21.59 4.71 22.02
CA GLN A 273 22.42 5.79 21.44
C GLN A 273 21.71 6.48 20.26
N ALA A 274 20.89 5.78 19.51
CA ALA A 274 20.09 6.33 18.41
C ALA A 274 18.81 7.05 18.88
N GLY A 275 18.50 7.06 20.20
CA GLY A 275 17.36 7.74 20.80
C GLY A 275 16.19 6.83 21.19
N ALA A 276 16.42 5.52 21.35
CA ALA A 276 15.42 4.60 21.91
C ALA A 276 15.47 4.60 23.44
N TYR A 277 14.31 4.59 24.07
CA TYR A 277 14.15 4.42 25.51
C TYR A 277 13.48 3.07 25.79
N PHE A 278 14.18 2.17 26.49
CA PHE A 278 13.64 0.88 26.89
C PHE A 278 12.90 1.02 28.22
N THR A 279 11.60 0.77 28.18
CA THR A 279 10.71 0.96 29.33
C THR A 279 10.90 -0.14 30.38
N SER A 280 10.69 0.20 31.66
CA SER A 280 10.51 -0.73 32.75
C SER A 280 9.20 -1.54 32.61
N GLU A 281 9.01 -2.58 33.41
CA GLU A 281 7.76 -3.35 33.44
C GLU A 281 6.56 -2.48 33.83
N HIS A 282 6.75 -1.56 34.79
CA HIS A 282 5.73 -0.62 35.22
C HIS A 282 5.31 0.32 34.08
N GLU A 283 6.26 0.96 33.41
CA GLU A 283 6.01 1.87 32.27
C GLU A 283 5.40 1.13 31.09
N THR A 284 5.81 -0.12 30.84
CA THR A 284 5.20 -0.99 29.85
C THR A 284 3.71 -1.25 30.15
N HIS A 285 3.37 -1.44 31.43
CA HIS A 285 1.98 -1.59 31.84
C HIS A 285 1.19 -0.30 31.62
N LEU A 286 1.76 0.86 31.95
CA LEU A 286 1.13 2.16 31.69
C LEU A 286 0.88 2.39 30.19
N LEU A 287 1.87 2.08 29.35
CA LEU A 287 1.74 2.17 27.89
C LEU A 287 0.65 1.24 27.35
N ARG A 288 0.55 0.01 27.85
CA ARG A 288 -0.48 -0.95 27.44
C ARG A 288 -1.88 -0.40 27.68
N ASN A 289 -2.10 0.20 28.86
CA ASN A 289 -3.40 0.78 29.23
C ASN A 289 -3.71 2.08 28.48
N LEU A 290 -2.68 2.85 28.11
CA LEU A 290 -2.85 4.08 27.32
C LEU A 290 -3.14 3.78 25.84
N LEU A 291 -2.38 2.87 25.23
CA LEU A 291 -2.42 2.66 23.79
C LEU A 291 -3.65 1.88 23.35
N PHE A 292 -4.20 1.04 24.20
CA PHE A 292 -5.32 0.17 23.83
C PHE A 292 -6.45 0.23 24.85
N HIS A 293 -7.67 0.34 24.34
CA HIS A 293 -8.87 0.21 25.14
C HIS A 293 -9.16 -1.26 25.52
N PRO A 294 -10.01 -1.53 26.52
CA PRO A 294 -10.35 -2.90 26.93
C PRO A 294 -10.94 -3.77 25.82
N ASP A 295 -11.60 -3.17 24.83
CA ASP A 295 -12.14 -3.85 23.64
C ASP A 295 -11.05 -4.18 22.59
N GLY A 296 -9.79 -3.80 22.85
CA GLY A 296 -8.66 -3.99 21.97
C GLY A 296 -8.56 -2.94 20.85
N SER A 297 -9.41 -1.93 20.81
CA SER A 297 -9.25 -0.80 19.89
C SER A 297 -8.09 0.09 20.30
N MET A 298 -7.44 0.73 19.32
CA MET A 298 -6.34 1.65 19.57
C MET A 298 -6.85 3.02 20.01
N ASN A 299 -6.20 3.61 21.02
CA ASN A 299 -6.46 4.99 21.42
C ASN A 299 -5.95 5.96 20.33
N THR A 300 -6.86 6.63 19.64
CA THR A 300 -6.53 7.54 18.54
C THR A 300 -5.81 8.81 19.00
N ALA A 301 -5.88 9.19 20.30
CA ALA A 301 -5.22 10.38 20.83
C ALA A 301 -3.68 10.30 20.79
N VAL A 302 -3.11 9.09 20.70
CA VAL A 302 -1.66 8.87 20.65
C VAL A 302 -1.13 8.60 19.23
N VAL A 303 -2.00 8.47 18.25
CA VAL A 303 -1.60 8.23 16.85
C VAL A 303 -0.77 9.38 16.32
N GLY A 304 0.37 9.08 15.71
CA GLY A 304 1.25 10.07 15.09
C GLY A 304 1.86 11.08 16.09
N LYS A 305 1.91 10.75 17.38
CA LYS A 305 2.49 11.61 18.43
C LYS A 305 3.94 11.21 18.76
N PRO A 306 4.80 12.18 19.14
CA PRO A 306 6.18 11.91 19.52
C PRO A 306 6.27 11.12 20.84
N ALA A 307 7.38 10.44 21.05
CA ALA A 307 7.62 9.58 22.21
C ALA A 307 7.45 10.32 23.56
N THR A 308 7.88 11.58 23.63
CA THR A 308 7.73 12.44 24.80
C THR A 308 6.27 12.70 25.16
N TYR A 309 5.42 12.95 24.16
CA TYR A 309 3.99 13.12 24.37
C TYR A 309 3.33 11.83 24.87
N VAL A 310 3.68 10.68 24.26
CA VAL A 310 3.12 9.38 24.64
C VAL A 310 3.52 9.00 26.05
N ALA A 311 4.79 9.19 26.44
CA ALA A 311 5.27 8.92 27.80
C ALA A 311 4.60 9.82 28.85
N ALA A 312 4.54 11.12 28.60
CA ALA A 312 3.88 12.08 29.51
C ALA A 312 2.39 11.74 29.70
N LEU A 313 1.68 11.39 28.63
CA LEU A 313 0.28 10.99 28.71
C LEU A 313 0.09 9.63 29.42
N ALA A 314 1.08 8.74 29.35
CA ALA A 314 1.12 7.49 30.10
C ALA A 314 1.48 7.69 31.58
N GLY A 315 1.99 8.85 31.99
CA GLY A 315 2.30 9.20 33.36
C GLY A 315 3.73 8.87 33.80
N PHE A 316 4.72 8.88 32.87
CA PHE A 316 6.12 8.70 33.19
C PHE A 316 7.04 9.62 32.38
N ASP A 317 8.22 9.92 32.95
CA ASP A 317 9.22 10.78 32.36
C ASP A 317 10.26 9.99 31.56
N ILE A 318 10.76 10.60 30.49
CA ILE A 318 11.82 10.05 29.65
C ILE A 318 12.88 11.09 29.34
N PRO A 319 14.14 10.72 29.02
CA PRO A 319 15.18 11.66 28.65
C PRO A 319 14.79 12.53 27.46
N GLN A 320 15.22 13.78 27.47
CA GLN A 320 15.10 14.66 26.30
C GLN A 320 15.84 14.05 25.10
N GLY A 321 15.26 14.21 23.89
CA GLY A 321 15.80 13.61 22.67
C GLY A 321 15.38 12.15 22.44
N THR A 322 14.57 11.55 23.33
CA THR A 322 13.98 10.24 23.08
C THR A 322 13.07 10.30 21.85
N ARG A 323 13.35 9.42 20.89
CA ARG A 323 12.64 9.33 19.61
C ARG A 323 11.63 8.19 19.59
N VAL A 324 11.93 7.08 20.29
CA VAL A 324 11.15 5.83 20.26
C VAL A 324 11.11 5.22 21.65
N LEU A 325 9.95 4.74 22.09
CA LEU A 325 9.76 3.90 23.27
C LEU A 325 9.86 2.43 22.85
N VAL A 326 10.54 1.61 23.62
CA VAL A 326 10.71 0.17 23.34
C VAL A 326 10.25 -0.66 24.53
N THR A 327 9.29 -1.54 24.31
CA THR A 327 8.70 -2.39 25.35
C THR A 327 9.18 -3.84 25.18
N ARG A 328 9.82 -4.41 26.22
CA ARG A 328 10.23 -5.83 26.22
C ARG A 328 9.02 -6.72 26.45
N LEU A 329 8.72 -7.59 25.49
CA LEU A 329 7.56 -8.47 25.53
C LEU A 329 7.99 -9.94 25.44
N LYS A 330 7.15 -10.82 25.98
CA LYS A 330 7.34 -12.29 25.91
C LYS A 330 6.27 -12.96 25.06
N LYS A 331 5.06 -12.41 25.07
CA LYS A 331 3.87 -12.96 24.39
C LYS A 331 3.54 -12.16 23.14
N THR A 332 2.82 -12.81 22.23
CA THR A 332 2.24 -12.21 21.02
C THR A 332 0.78 -12.60 20.96
N GLY A 333 -0.10 -11.69 20.50
CA GLY A 333 -1.51 -11.97 20.34
C GLY A 333 -2.41 -11.16 21.27
N ARG A 334 -3.64 -11.64 21.48
CA ARG A 334 -4.68 -10.89 22.20
C ARG A 334 -4.34 -10.58 23.65
N GLU A 335 -3.55 -11.44 24.29
CA GLU A 335 -3.12 -11.25 25.68
C GLU A 335 -2.04 -10.16 25.85
N GLU A 336 -1.39 -9.78 24.74
CA GLU A 336 -0.38 -8.72 24.72
C GLU A 336 -0.69 -7.73 23.57
N PRO A 337 -1.55 -6.75 23.81
CA PRO A 337 -1.97 -5.82 22.77
C PRO A 337 -0.83 -4.95 22.22
N LEU A 338 0.27 -4.75 22.97
CA LEU A 338 1.46 -4.05 22.46
C LEU A 338 2.19 -4.83 21.36
N SER A 339 1.82 -6.09 21.08
CA SER A 339 2.36 -6.89 19.98
C SER A 339 1.72 -6.59 18.60
N ARG A 340 0.70 -5.75 18.55
CA ARG A 340 0.02 -5.36 17.29
C ARG A 340 0.49 -4.01 16.75
N GLU A 341 -0.03 -3.61 15.58
CA GLU A 341 0.22 -2.28 15.02
C GLU A 341 -0.17 -1.17 16.00
N LYS A 342 0.73 -0.21 16.12
CA LYS A 342 0.66 0.91 17.07
C LYS A 342 0.99 2.23 16.39
N LEU A 343 0.48 2.70 15.42
CA LEU A 343 0.77 3.97 14.69
C LEU A 343 1.30 5.13 15.61
N THR A 344 2.19 4.77 16.53
CA THR A 344 2.89 5.64 17.49
C THR A 344 4.37 5.28 17.53
N THR A 345 5.17 6.13 18.15
CA THR A 345 6.61 5.93 18.36
C THR A 345 6.94 4.86 19.41
N THR A 346 6.17 3.76 19.46
CA THR A 346 6.36 2.65 20.39
C THR A 346 6.63 1.35 19.64
N LEU A 347 7.75 0.65 19.98
CA LEU A 347 8.16 -0.65 19.46
C LEU A 347 7.97 -1.75 20.51
N ALA A 348 7.57 -2.93 20.07
CA ALA A 348 7.76 -4.17 20.83
C ALA A 348 9.18 -4.70 20.63
N TRP A 349 9.73 -5.38 21.63
CA TRP A 349 11.03 -6.01 21.59
C TRP A 349 10.94 -7.46 22.03
N TYR A 350 11.53 -8.35 21.22
CA TYR A 350 11.66 -9.79 21.45
C TYR A 350 13.12 -10.22 21.26
N GLU A 351 13.52 -11.26 22.00
CA GLU A 351 14.81 -11.91 21.87
C GLU A 351 14.58 -13.39 21.57
N GLU A 352 15.14 -13.89 20.49
CA GLU A 352 15.01 -15.28 20.07
C GLU A 352 16.40 -15.85 19.77
N ASP A 353 16.61 -17.15 19.96
CA ASP A 353 17.90 -17.78 19.75
C ASP A 353 17.94 -18.49 18.40
N GLY A 354 18.61 -17.88 17.44
CA GLY A 354 18.72 -18.35 16.07
C GLY A 354 17.62 -17.81 15.15
N TRP A 355 17.91 -17.91 13.87
CA TRP A 355 17.03 -17.34 12.84
C TRP A 355 15.70 -18.10 12.73
N GLU A 356 15.66 -19.41 13.00
CA GLU A 356 14.44 -20.22 12.96
C GLU A 356 13.43 -19.75 14.02
N ALA A 357 13.88 -19.56 15.27
CA ALA A 357 13.04 -19.04 16.34
C ALA A 357 12.61 -17.59 16.06
N GLY A 358 13.54 -16.76 15.56
CA GLY A 358 13.24 -15.40 15.09
C GLY A 358 12.21 -15.37 13.95
N CYS A 359 12.32 -16.31 13.03
CA CYS A 359 11.39 -16.55 11.94
C CYS A 359 9.99 -16.84 12.48
N GLU A 360 9.85 -17.80 13.39
CA GLU A 360 8.58 -18.19 14.01
C GLU A 360 7.93 -17.01 14.77
N ARG A 361 8.71 -16.23 15.52
CA ARG A 361 8.22 -15.02 16.20
C ARG A 361 7.68 -14.00 15.20
N CYS A 362 8.38 -13.77 14.10
CA CYS A 362 7.91 -12.89 13.03
C CYS A 362 6.59 -13.38 12.41
N ILE A 363 6.45 -14.69 12.20
CA ILE A 363 5.20 -15.29 11.71
C ILE A 363 4.05 -15.03 12.69
N GLN A 364 4.26 -15.24 14.00
CA GLN A 364 3.24 -14.98 15.03
C GLN A 364 2.77 -13.51 15.01
N LEU A 365 3.71 -12.56 14.90
CA LEU A 365 3.43 -11.13 14.81
C LEU A 365 2.60 -10.81 13.56
N ILE A 366 3.00 -11.33 12.40
CA ILE A 366 2.31 -11.14 11.12
C ILE A 366 0.91 -11.76 11.14
N GLN A 367 0.76 -12.95 11.75
CA GLN A 367 -0.53 -13.64 11.86
C GLN A 367 -1.51 -12.91 12.79
N PHE A 368 -1.02 -12.25 13.82
CA PHE A 368 -1.85 -11.47 14.73
C PHE A 368 -2.40 -10.21 14.06
N GLY A 369 -1.65 -9.59 13.13
CA GLY A 369 -2.08 -8.48 12.31
C GLY A 369 -1.12 -8.25 11.14
N GLY A 370 -1.54 -7.63 10.06
CA GLY A 370 -0.67 -7.26 8.94
C GLY A 370 -0.27 -8.41 8.01
N ARG A 371 -1.07 -9.48 7.93
CA ARG A 371 -0.84 -10.56 6.96
C ARG A 371 -0.66 -9.99 5.56
N GLY A 372 0.35 -10.48 4.84
CA GLY A 372 0.66 -10.07 3.49
C GLY A 372 1.33 -8.69 3.35
N HIS A 373 1.45 -7.89 4.43
CA HIS A 373 1.89 -6.52 4.31
C HIS A 373 3.42 -6.42 4.07
N SER A 374 4.23 -6.43 5.10
CA SER A 374 5.69 -6.24 4.99
C SER A 374 6.44 -6.87 6.16
N LEU A 375 7.73 -7.15 5.94
CA LEU A 375 8.70 -7.56 6.95
C LEU A 375 10.04 -6.89 6.65
N ILE A 376 10.81 -6.58 7.70
CA ILE A 376 12.17 -6.06 7.57
C ILE A 376 13.15 -7.11 8.09
N ILE A 377 14.25 -7.30 7.40
CA ILE A 377 15.34 -8.16 7.84
C ILE A 377 16.67 -7.41 7.75
N HIS A 378 17.42 -7.43 8.83
CA HIS A 378 18.80 -6.99 8.88
C HIS A 378 19.69 -8.22 9.03
N ALA A 379 20.40 -8.58 7.98
CA ALA A 379 21.29 -9.75 7.90
C ALA A 379 22.30 -9.56 6.75
N THR A 380 23.43 -10.26 6.82
CA THR A 380 24.38 -10.40 5.71
C THR A 380 24.49 -11.85 5.22
N ASP A 381 23.94 -12.80 5.98
CA ASP A 381 23.86 -14.20 5.58
C ASP A 381 22.78 -14.38 4.48
N PRO A 382 23.16 -14.77 3.24
CA PRO A 382 22.23 -14.91 2.13
C PRO A 382 21.23 -16.06 2.34
N ASP A 383 21.61 -17.12 3.05
CA ASP A 383 20.74 -18.27 3.26
C ASP A 383 19.62 -17.90 4.23
N VAL A 384 19.92 -17.14 5.30
CA VAL A 384 18.94 -16.61 6.25
C VAL A 384 18.01 -15.63 5.52
N ILE A 385 18.53 -14.71 4.71
CA ILE A 385 17.73 -13.76 3.93
C ILE A 385 16.76 -14.51 3.00
N MET A 386 17.26 -15.54 2.30
CA MET A 386 16.47 -16.32 1.35
C MET A 386 15.40 -17.16 2.07
N ALA A 387 15.72 -17.78 3.23
CA ALA A 387 14.76 -18.52 4.04
C ALA A 387 13.59 -17.61 4.47
N PHE A 388 13.89 -16.38 4.92
CA PHE A 388 12.85 -15.39 5.22
C PHE A 388 12.05 -15.02 3.96
N GLY A 389 12.68 -14.91 2.81
CA GLY A 389 12.03 -14.64 1.52
C GLY A 389 11.01 -15.69 1.12
N LEU A 390 11.35 -16.96 1.32
CA LEU A 390 10.53 -18.10 0.87
C LEU A 390 9.40 -18.45 1.84
N GLU A 391 9.59 -18.27 3.15
CA GLU A 391 8.67 -18.79 4.17
C GLU A 391 7.66 -17.77 4.70
N LYS A 392 7.91 -16.47 4.56
CA LYS A 392 7.05 -15.45 5.19
C LYS A 392 5.77 -15.18 4.41
N PRO A 393 4.61 -15.13 5.08
CA PRO A 393 3.32 -14.80 4.44
C PRO A 393 3.18 -13.28 4.27
N VAL A 394 4.16 -12.64 3.65
CA VAL A 394 4.18 -11.22 3.29
C VAL A 394 4.71 -11.04 1.86
N PHE A 395 4.34 -9.94 1.21
CA PHE A 395 4.73 -9.70 -0.19
C PHE A 395 5.83 -8.65 -0.35
N ARG A 396 6.29 -8.05 0.76
CA ARG A 396 7.45 -7.14 0.78
C ARG A 396 8.38 -7.52 1.92
N ILE A 397 9.58 -7.95 1.57
CA ILE A 397 10.66 -8.17 2.51
C ILE A 397 11.75 -7.15 2.18
N VAL A 398 12.01 -6.26 3.12
CA VAL A 398 12.98 -5.18 2.97
C VAL A 398 14.26 -5.59 3.68
N VAL A 399 15.37 -5.68 2.93
CA VAL A 399 16.65 -6.14 3.44
C VAL A 399 17.57 -4.95 3.72
N ASN A 400 18.09 -4.85 4.94
CA ASN A 400 19.10 -3.87 5.37
C ASN A 400 18.73 -2.40 5.08
N ALA A 401 17.43 -2.06 5.12
CA ALA A 401 16.92 -0.72 4.88
C ALA A 401 15.83 -0.36 5.90
N MET A 402 15.47 0.93 5.96
CA MET A 402 14.35 1.41 6.78
C MET A 402 13.04 0.87 6.22
N GLY A 403 12.20 0.28 7.07
CA GLY A 403 10.91 -0.27 6.65
C GLY A 403 9.99 0.78 6.03
N THR A 404 9.89 1.95 6.65
CA THR A 404 9.05 3.06 6.19
C THR A 404 9.38 3.53 4.76
N LEU A 405 10.65 3.68 4.44
CA LEU A 405 11.09 4.21 3.15
C LEU A 405 11.36 3.12 2.12
N GLY A 406 11.81 1.96 2.58
CA GLY A 406 12.11 0.81 1.71
C GLY A 406 10.85 0.17 1.14
N ALA A 407 9.83 -0.06 1.96
CA ALA A 407 8.60 -0.73 1.51
C ALA A 407 7.77 0.10 0.52
N ILE A 408 7.82 1.43 0.61
CA ILE A 408 7.16 2.31 -0.36
C ILE A 408 7.95 2.50 -1.65
N GLY A 409 9.21 2.02 -1.73
CA GLY A 409 10.06 2.14 -2.92
C GLY A 409 10.89 3.42 -3.01
N LEU A 410 11.12 4.15 -1.89
CA LEU A 410 12.00 5.31 -1.90
C LEU A 410 13.49 4.91 -1.87
N THR A 411 13.83 3.84 -1.12
CA THR A 411 15.22 3.42 -0.90
C THR A 411 15.51 1.99 -1.36
N THR A 412 14.57 1.36 -2.03
CA THR A 412 14.69 0.02 -2.62
C THR A 412 14.20 0.01 -4.06
N GLY A 413 14.40 -1.10 -4.77
CA GLY A 413 13.93 -1.27 -6.15
C GLY A 413 12.47 -1.67 -6.30
N VAL A 414 11.66 -1.73 -5.23
CA VAL A 414 10.22 -1.96 -5.37
C VAL A 414 9.53 -0.73 -5.98
N ILE A 415 8.44 -0.95 -6.70
CA ILE A 415 7.71 0.14 -7.37
C ILE A 415 7.24 1.19 -6.35
N PRO A 416 7.52 2.49 -6.57
CA PRO A 416 7.04 3.56 -5.71
C PRO A 416 5.52 3.60 -5.56
N SER A 417 5.02 3.47 -4.32
CA SER A 417 3.59 3.43 -4.05
C SER A 417 3.25 3.81 -2.60
N LEU A 418 2.02 4.31 -2.40
CA LEU A 418 1.42 4.52 -1.08
C LEU A 418 0.18 3.63 -0.85
N THR A 419 0.03 2.58 -1.68
CA THR A 419 -0.97 1.53 -1.51
C THR A 419 -0.26 0.18 -1.67
N LEU A 420 0.09 -0.42 -0.53
CA LEU A 420 0.94 -1.60 -0.44
C LEU A 420 0.07 -2.86 -0.36
N GLY A 421 -0.17 -3.52 -1.49
CA GLY A 421 -1.03 -4.71 -1.56
C GLY A 421 -0.59 -5.82 -0.60
N ALA A 422 -1.54 -6.46 0.04
CA ALA A 422 -1.32 -7.50 1.04
C ALA A 422 -1.62 -8.92 0.52
N GLY A 423 -1.92 -9.05 -0.79
CA GLY A 423 -2.24 -10.33 -1.42
C GLY A 423 -3.44 -11.05 -0.82
N GLY A 424 -3.76 -12.22 -1.32
CA GLY A 424 -4.91 -13.02 -0.86
C GLY A 424 -4.84 -13.35 0.63
N VAL A 425 -3.66 -13.61 1.17
CA VAL A 425 -3.46 -13.90 2.61
C VAL A 425 -3.78 -12.72 3.50
N GLY A 426 -3.65 -11.48 2.99
CA GLY A 426 -4.00 -10.23 3.66
C GLY A 426 -5.38 -9.68 3.29
N GLY A 427 -6.16 -10.43 2.48
CA GLY A 427 -7.48 -10.01 2.02
C GLY A 427 -7.45 -8.94 0.93
N SER A 428 -6.36 -8.85 0.15
CA SER A 428 -6.21 -7.97 -1.00
C SER A 428 -6.06 -8.77 -2.29
N ILE A 429 -6.49 -8.20 -3.41
CA ILE A 429 -6.42 -8.89 -4.72
C ILE A 429 -5.00 -8.90 -5.31
N THR A 430 -4.09 -8.06 -4.83
CA THR A 430 -2.69 -8.04 -5.24
C THR A 430 -1.74 -8.01 -4.05
N GLY A 431 -0.56 -8.62 -4.22
CA GLY A 431 0.59 -8.50 -3.32
C GLY A 431 1.50 -7.34 -3.67
N ASP A 432 1.30 -6.69 -4.81
CA ASP A 432 2.19 -5.66 -5.34
C ASP A 432 2.01 -4.30 -4.66
N ASN A 433 3.00 -3.46 -4.82
CA ASN A 433 2.82 -2.02 -4.70
C ASN A 433 1.90 -1.56 -5.83
N VAL A 434 0.70 -1.06 -5.50
CA VAL A 434 -0.29 -0.69 -6.51
C VAL A 434 0.23 0.50 -7.34
N THR A 435 0.17 0.39 -8.66
CA THR A 435 0.59 1.41 -9.59
C THR A 435 -0.32 1.42 -10.82
N THR A 436 0.02 2.16 -11.85
CA THR A 436 -0.76 2.40 -13.06
C THR A 436 -1.28 1.13 -13.74
N HIS A 437 -0.45 0.07 -13.85
CA HIS A 437 -0.87 -1.17 -14.52
C HIS A 437 -2.01 -1.93 -13.82
N HIS A 438 -2.30 -1.61 -12.57
CA HIS A 438 -3.46 -2.13 -11.84
C HIS A 438 -4.78 -1.41 -12.20
N LEU A 439 -4.70 -0.29 -12.93
CA LEU A 439 -5.81 0.62 -13.19
C LEU A 439 -6.28 0.61 -14.65
N TYR A 440 -5.74 -0.27 -15.47
CA TYR A 440 -6.28 -0.55 -16.80
C TYR A 440 -6.37 -2.05 -17.04
N ASN A 441 -7.31 -2.45 -17.88
CA ASN A 441 -7.42 -3.84 -18.32
C ASN A 441 -6.68 -4.05 -19.63
N ILE A 442 -6.23 -5.28 -19.88
CA ILE A 442 -5.67 -5.68 -21.16
C ILE A 442 -6.80 -6.25 -22.03
N LYS A 443 -7.11 -5.53 -23.11
CA LYS A 443 -7.96 -6.02 -24.20
C LYS A 443 -7.08 -6.74 -25.20
N ARG A 444 -7.37 -7.99 -25.50
CA ARG A 444 -6.61 -8.79 -26.46
C ARG A 444 -7.29 -8.83 -27.82
N LEU A 445 -6.50 -8.54 -28.87
CA LEU A 445 -6.86 -8.78 -30.25
C LEU A 445 -6.00 -9.95 -30.71
N ALA A 446 -6.64 -11.10 -30.91
CA ALA A 446 -5.97 -12.35 -31.24
C ALA A 446 -6.36 -12.83 -32.64
N TYR A 447 -5.37 -13.22 -33.42
CA TYR A 447 -5.57 -13.79 -34.75
C TYR A 447 -5.56 -15.32 -34.68
N GLU A 448 -6.27 -15.96 -35.61
CA GLU A 448 -6.24 -17.42 -35.76
C GLU A 448 -4.81 -17.92 -36.04
N LEU A 449 -4.40 -18.95 -35.32
CA LEU A 449 -3.12 -19.63 -35.51
C LEU A 449 -3.25 -20.97 -36.23
N SER A 450 -4.40 -21.63 -36.08
CA SER A 450 -4.70 -22.92 -36.71
C SER A 450 -6.17 -23.01 -37.06
N ALA A 451 -6.51 -23.75 -38.12
CA ALA A 451 -7.89 -24.04 -38.45
C ALA A 451 -8.56 -24.81 -37.29
N PRO A 452 -9.87 -24.56 -37.04
CA PRO A 452 -10.61 -25.34 -36.05
C PRO A 452 -10.68 -26.81 -36.47
N PRO A 453 -10.81 -27.76 -35.51
CA PRO A 453 -11.00 -29.18 -35.81
C PRO A 453 -12.19 -29.40 -36.75
N ALA A 454 -11.99 -30.27 -37.77
CA ALA A 454 -13.02 -30.55 -38.78
C ALA A 454 -14.38 -30.97 -38.19
N ALA A 455 -14.38 -31.69 -37.08
CA ALA A 455 -15.58 -32.10 -36.34
C ALA A 455 -16.43 -30.90 -35.82
N VAL A 456 -15.83 -29.74 -35.65
CA VAL A 456 -16.54 -28.52 -35.21
C VAL A 456 -17.18 -27.80 -36.41
N LEU A 457 -16.56 -27.92 -37.60
CA LEU A 457 -17.03 -27.25 -38.83
C LEU A 457 -18.17 -28.01 -39.53
N VAL A 458 -18.29 -29.29 -39.31
CA VAL A 458 -19.35 -30.14 -39.89
C VAL A 458 -20.18 -30.77 -38.80
N PRO A 459 -21.30 -30.18 -38.38
CA PRO A 459 -22.19 -30.79 -37.37
C PRO A 459 -22.71 -32.14 -37.81
N GLY A 460 -22.44 -33.19 -37.04
CA GLY A 460 -23.04 -34.53 -37.23
C GLY A 460 -22.08 -35.60 -37.76
N GLN A 461 -20.83 -35.30 -38.09
CA GLN A 461 -19.84 -36.36 -38.25
C GLN A 461 -19.16 -36.62 -36.88
N PRO A 462 -19.28 -37.84 -36.32
CA PRO A 462 -18.49 -38.19 -35.15
C PRO A 462 -17.01 -38.09 -35.51
N ASP A 463 -16.24 -37.46 -34.67
CA ASP A 463 -14.77 -37.47 -34.75
C ASP A 463 -14.34 -38.94 -34.84
N PRO A 464 -13.70 -39.40 -35.90
CA PRO A 464 -13.27 -40.80 -36.01
C PRO A 464 -12.24 -41.16 -34.91
N GLY A 465 -11.89 -40.23 -34.04
CA GLY A 465 -10.83 -40.41 -33.04
C GLY A 465 -9.47 -40.70 -33.71
N PRO A 466 -8.38 -40.66 -32.95
CA PRO A 466 -7.08 -40.99 -33.50
C PRO A 466 -7.12 -42.45 -33.99
N SER A 467 -6.68 -42.65 -35.23
CA SER A 467 -6.58 -44.01 -35.80
C SER A 467 -5.68 -44.90 -34.93
N VAL A 468 -5.90 -46.20 -34.98
CA VAL A 468 -5.07 -47.20 -34.23
C VAL A 468 -3.59 -46.96 -34.51
N LYS A 469 -3.23 -46.60 -35.75
CA LYS A 469 -1.84 -46.23 -36.11
C LYS A 469 -1.30 -45.01 -35.42
N GLU A 470 -2.13 -43.97 -35.25
CA GLU A 470 -1.70 -42.73 -34.54
C GLU A 470 -1.56 -42.97 -33.02
N ILE A 471 -2.45 -43.82 -32.44
CA ILE A 471 -2.31 -44.25 -31.05
C ILE A 471 -1.02 -45.10 -30.88
N GLU A 472 -0.78 -46.06 -31.77
CA GLU A 472 0.45 -46.85 -31.73
C GLU A 472 1.74 -45.99 -31.89
N GLN A 473 1.73 -45.00 -32.78
CA GLN A 473 2.86 -44.04 -32.94
C GLN A 473 3.05 -43.18 -31.70
N THR A 474 1.99 -42.65 -31.12
CA THR A 474 2.07 -41.84 -29.89
C THR A 474 2.56 -42.70 -28.72
N VAL A 475 2.06 -43.93 -28.56
CA VAL A 475 2.54 -44.85 -27.53
C VAL A 475 4.01 -45.20 -27.72
N ARG A 476 4.45 -45.49 -28.95
CA ARG A 476 5.86 -45.74 -29.24
C ARG A 476 6.77 -44.54 -28.90
N SER A 477 6.36 -43.34 -29.31
CA SER A 477 7.12 -42.10 -29.02
C SER A 477 7.25 -41.89 -27.51
N VAL A 478 6.18 -42.03 -26.73
CA VAL A 478 6.19 -41.89 -25.27
C VAL A 478 7.06 -42.99 -24.61
N VAL A 479 6.99 -44.24 -25.10
CA VAL A 479 7.81 -45.33 -24.57
C VAL A 479 9.32 -45.11 -24.90
N GLU A 480 9.63 -44.65 -26.09
CA GLU A 480 11.02 -44.29 -26.47
C GLU A 480 11.55 -43.11 -25.63
N GLU A 481 10.71 -42.13 -25.37
CA GLU A 481 11.08 -40.96 -24.52
C GLU A 481 11.35 -41.42 -23.06
N ILE A 482 10.53 -42.30 -22.51
CA ILE A 482 10.72 -42.87 -21.16
C ILE A 482 11.97 -43.75 -21.08
N LEU A 483 12.27 -44.53 -22.14
CA LEU A 483 13.46 -45.38 -22.18
C LEU A 483 14.75 -44.57 -22.35
N ASN A 484 14.71 -43.44 -23.03
CA ASN A 484 15.84 -42.54 -23.20
C ASN A 484 16.12 -41.63 -22.00
N LEU A 485 15.21 -41.57 -21.02
CA LEU A 485 15.35 -40.86 -19.73
C LEU A 485 15.94 -41.76 -18.62
N ARG A 486 16.35 -42.96 -18.93
CA ARG A 486 17.12 -43.88 -18.06
C ARG A 486 18.54 -44.04 -18.59
#